data_7a23ae5c6c4acedbc725cf0aeb7fc27f
#
_entry.id   7a23ae5c6c4acedbc725cf0aeb7fc27f
#
_cell.length_a   1.000
_cell.length_b   1.000
_cell.length_c   1.000
_cell.angle_alpha   90.00
_cell.angle_beta   90.00
_cell.angle_gamma   90.00
#
_symmetry.space_group_name_H-M   'P 1'
#
loop_
_entity.id
_entity.type
_entity.pdbx_description
1 polymer ?
#
loop_
_entity_poly.entity_id
_entity_poly.type
_entity_poly.pdbx_seq_one_letter_code
_entity_poly.pdbx_strand_id
1 'polypeptide(L)'
;MNNIIEIDGHKAVVSLDPDIGQLRGEFLGLNGDADFYADNIGDLHKEGSLSLKVFLEACAEKGISPFRKFSGRFNVRLNTETHEAAVVAARAANKSLNEWVADVIESAAHEE
;
A
#
# COMPACT_ATOMS: atom_id res chain seq x y z
N MET A 1 3.46 -7.42 8.52
CA MET A 1 3.53 -6.01 8.95
C MET A 1 2.27 -5.64 9.68
N ASN A 2 2.39 -5.04 10.84
CA ASN A 2 1.25 -4.75 11.71
C ASN A 2 0.87 -3.28 11.77
N ASN A 3 1.40 -2.48 10.86
CA ASN A 3 1.07 -1.06 10.76
C ASN A 3 0.07 -0.76 9.64
N ILE A 4 -0.62 -1.78 9.16
CA ILE A 4 -1.65 -1.62 8.15
C ILE A 4 -3.01 -1.85 8.82
N ILE A 5 -3.92 -0.89 8.65
CA ILE A 5 -5.30 -1.00 9.14
C ILE A 5 -6.26 -0.91 7.96
N GLU A 6 -7.48 -1.34 8.18
CA GLU A 6 -8.52 -1.27 7.16
C GLU A 6 -9.66 -0.40 7.69
N ILE A 7 -10.05 0.59 6.91
CA ILE A 7 -11.12 1.53 7.25
C ILE A 7 -12.10 1.55 6.08
N ASP A 8 -13.34 1.16 6.33
CA ASP A 8 -14.41 1.13 5.32
C ASP A 8 -13.99 0.38 4.05
N GLY A 9 -13.25 -0.72 4.24
CA GLY A 9 -12.79 -1.56 3.13
C GLY A 9 -11.51 -1.08 2.44
N HIS A 10 -10.89 -0.01 2.93
CA HIS A 10 -9.68 0.57 2.34
C HIS A 10 -8.50 0.48 3.30
N LYS A 11 -7.36 0.14 2.75
CA LYS A 11 -6.14 -0.02 3.56
C LYS A 11 -5.44 1.30 3.78
N ALA A 12 -4.94 1.48 4.99
CA ALA A 12 -4.15 2.64 5.39
C ALA A 12 -2.93 2.18 6.17
N VAL A 13 -1.85 2.91 6.04
CA VAL A 13 -0.63 2.69 6.81
C VAL A 13 -0.62 3.66 7.98
N VAL A 14 -0.29 3.13 9.17
CA VAL A 14 -0.22 3.91 10.40
C VAL A 14 1.24 4.12 10.78
N SER A 15 1.57 5.35 11.12
CA SER A 15 2.90 5.70 11.63
C SER A 15 2.76 6.68 12.79
N LEU A 16 3.80 6.77 13.59
CA LEU A 16 3.88 7.77 14.66
C LEU A 16 4.51 9.03 14.10
N ASP A 17 3.86 10.17 14.30
CA ASP A 17 4.44 11.46 13.97
C ASP A 17 5.00 12.07 15.26
N PRO A 18 6.33 12.04 15.47
CA PRO A 18 6.92 12.49 16.72
C PRO A 18 6.86 14.00 16.89
N ASP A 19 6.72 14.77 15.80
CA ASP A 19 6.69 16.22 15.88
C ASP A 19 5.41 16.73 16.53
N ILE A 20 4.30 16.03 16.33
CA ILE A 20 3.01 16.40 16.90
C ILE A 20 2.53 15.41 17.97
N GLY A 21 3.27 14.33 18.17
CA GLY A 21 2.93 13.31 19.18
C GLY A 21 1.64 12.56 18.88
N GLN A 22 1.29 12.40 17.63
CA GLN A 22 0.08 11.70 17.21
C GLN A 22 0.37 10.57 16.24
N LEU A 23 -0.61 9.68 16.12
CA LEU A 23 -0.61 8.69 15.05
C LEU A 23 -1.09 9.34 13.76
N ARG A 24 -0.46 8.97 12.66
CA ARG A 24 -0.84 9.39 11.33
C ARG A 24 -1.32 8.18 10.56
N GLY A 25 -2.47 8.29 9.92
CA GLY A 25 -2.97 7.32 8.98
C GLY A 25 -2.87 7.87 7.57
N GLU A 26 -2.48 7.01 6.63
CA GLU A 26 -2.35 7.39 5.24
C GLU A 26 -2.99 6.33 4.38
N PHE A 27 -4.06 6.68 3.67
CA PHE A 27 -4.67 5.76 2.72
C PHE A 27 -3.77 5.56 1.51
N LEU A 28 -3.68 4.32 1.08
CA LEU A 28 -2.95 3.97 -0.14
C LEU A 28 -3.93 3.60 -1.24
N GLY A 29 -3.49 3.80 -2.48
CA GLY A 29 -4.32 3.45 -3.63
C GLY A 29 -5.35 4.51 -4.02
N LEU A 30 -5.25 5.71 -3.47
CA LEU A 30 -6.11 6.82 -3.85
C LEU A 30 -5.43 7.73 -4.87
N ASN A 31 -6.24 8.43 -5.65
CA ASN A 31 -5.77 9.46 -6.60
C ASN A 31 -5.67 10.82 -5.91
N GLY A 32 -5.09 10.87 -4.74
CA GLY A 32 -4.90 12.06 -3.96
C GLY A 32 -4.57 11.71 -2.53
N ASP A 33 -4.45 12.71 -1.69
CA ASP A 33 -4.09 12.55 -0.30
C ASP A 33 -5.32 12.63 0.59
N ALA A 34 -5.42 11.70 1.53
CA ALA A 34 -6.47 11.69 2.53
C ALA A 34 -5.88 11.21 3.85
N ASP A 35 -4.88 11.96 4.33
CA ASP A 35 -4.21 11.65 5.59
C ASP A 35 -5.09 12.06 6.78
N PHE A 36 -4.91 11.38 7.89
CA PHE A 36 -5.69 11.61 9.09
C PHE A 36 -4.85 11.35 10.33
N TYR A 37 -5.20 12.00 11.44
CA TYR A 37 -4.40 12.00 12.67
C TYR A 37 -5.29 11.77 13.88
N ALA A 38 -4.76 11.09 14.88
CA ALA A 38 -5.42 10.90 16.17
C ALA A 38 -4.43 10.48 17.24
N ASP A 39 -4.86 10.52 18.48
CA ASP A 39 -4.02 10.14 19.63
C ASP A 39 -4.07 8.63 19.92
N ASN A 40 -5.06 7.93 19.40
CA ASN A 40 -5.23 6.51 19.62
C ASN A 40 -5.86 5.85 18.39
N ILE A 41 -5.82 4.52 18.35
CA ILE A 41 -6.29 3.76 17.19
C ILE A 41 -7.81 3.89 16.98
N GLY A 42 -8.59 3.90 18.06
CA GLY A 42 -10.05 4.04 17.93
C GLY A 42 -10.46 5.34 17.27
N ASP A 43 -9.87 6.44 17.71
CA ASP A 43 -10.12 7.75 17.11
C ASP A 43 -9.53 7.85 15.70
N LEU A 44 -8.40 7.17 15.47
CA LEU A 44 -7.78 7.13 14.13
C LEU A 44 -8.74 6.51 13.11
N HIS A 45 -9.45 5.44 13.46
CA HIS A 45 -10.46 4.84 12.59
C HIS A 45 -11.58 5.83 12.27
N LYS A 46 -12.04 6.58 13.25
CA LYS A 46 -13.10 7.58 13.08
C LYS A 46 -12.64 8.70 12.15
N GLU A 47 -11.46 9.23 12.39
CA GLU A 47 -10.88 10.29 11.57
C GLU A 47 -10.62 9.81 10.14
N GLY A 48 -10.17 8.58 9.99
CA GLY A 48 -9.95 7.97 8.68
C GLY A 48 -11.24 7.80 7.90
N SER A 49 -12.29 7.35 8.55
CA SER A 49 -13.60 7.21 7.92
C SER A 49 -14.13 8.56 7.43
N LEU A 50 -13.98 9.60 8.25
CA LEU A 50 -14.38 10.97 7.87
C LEU A 50 -13.53 11.50 6.71
N SER A 51 -12.21 11.33 6.79
CA SER A 51 -11.29 11.78 5.76
C SER A 51 -11.59 11.12 4.41
N LEU A 52 -11.84 9.82 4.42
CA LEU A 52 -12.19 9.07 3.21
C LEU A 52 -13.51 9.58 2.61
N LYS A 53 -14.52 9.81 3.44
CA LYS A 53 -15.81 10.30 2.99
C LYS A 53 -15.67 11.66 2.30
N VAL A 54 -14.94 12.57 2.91
CA VAL A 54 -14.69 13.91 2.34
C VAL A 54 -13.96 13.80 1.00
N PHE A 55 -12.96 12.93 0.93
CA PHE A 55 -12.19 12.69 -0.29
C PHE A 55 -13.09 12.16 -1.41
N LEU A 56 -13.91 11.15 -1.11
CA LEU A 56 -14.80 10.53 -2.10
C LEU A 56 -15.84 11.53 -2.62
N GLU A 57 -16.39 12.36 -1.73
CA GLU A 57 -17.34 13.41 -2.12
C GLU A 57 -16.69 14.45 -3.02
N ALA A 58 -15.46 14.86 -2.70
CA ALA A 58 -14.73 15.83 -3.52
C ALA A 58 -14.42 15.26 -4.93
N CYS A 59 -14.04 13.99 -5.01
CA CYS A 59 -13.82 13.34 -6.30
C CYS A 59 -15.09 13.25 -7.13
N ALA A 60 -16.22 12.93 -6.50
CA ALA A 60 -17.51 12.85 -7.17
C ALA A 60 -17.91 14.20 -7.75
N GLU A 61 -17.73 15.29 -7.01
CA GLU A 61 -18.02 16.65 -7.48
C GLU A 61 -17.19 17.05 -8.68
N LYS A 62 -15.93 16.62 -8.72
CA LYS A 62 -15.00 16.97 -9.80
C LYS A 62 -15.04 15.99 -10.96
N GLY A 63 -15.81 14.92 -10.84
CA GLY A 63 -15.86 13.87 -11.86
C GLY A 63 -14.54 13.10 -12.00
N ILE A 64 -13.79 12.99 -10.93
CA ILE A 64 -12.50 12.29 -10.90
C ILE A 64 -12.67 10.93 -10.23
N SER A 65 -12.05 9.89 -10.82
CA SER A 65 -12.01 8.57 -10.19
C SER A 65 -11.17 8.66 -8.92
N PRO A 66 -11.69 8.21 -7.76
CA PRO A 66 -10.96 8.31 -6.51
C PRO A 66 -9.84 7.30 -6.34
N PHE A 67 -9.84 6.21 -7.13
CA PHE A 67 -8.90 5.11 -6.94
C PHE A 67 -7.88 5.02 -8.06
N ARG A 68 -6.63 4.73 -7.68
CA ARG A 68 -5.56 4.47 -8.63
C ARG A 68 -5.81 3.14 -9.33
N LYS A 69 -5.48 3.09 -10.62
CA LYS A 69 -5.50 1.85 -11.38
C LYS A 69 -4.08 1.31 -11.48
N PHE A 70 -3.92 0.05 -11.11
CA PHE A 70 -2.64 -0.64 -11.22
C PHE A 70 -2.65 -1.50 -12.47
N SER A 71 -1.61 -1.35 -13.30
CA SER A 71 -1.52 -2.08 -14.58
C SER A 71 -1.11 -3.54 -14.44
N GLY A 72 -0.51 -3.89 -13.31
CA GLY A 72 0.12 -5.18 -13.12
C GLY A 72 1.56 -5.23 -13.66
N ARG A 73 2.07 -4.11 -14.16
CA ARG A 73 3.43 -4.02 -14.68
C ARG A 73 4.21 -2.93 -13.98
N PHE A 74 5.44 -3.24 -13.61
CA PHE A 74 6.40 -2.27 -13.09
C PHE A 74 7.80 -2.85 -13.23
N ASN A 75 8.79 -1.98 -13.23
CA ASN A 75 10.19 -2.36 -13.36
C ASN A 75 10.85 -2.38 -12.00
N VAL A 76 11.69 -3.38 -11.79
CA VAL A 76 12.48 -3.49 -10.57
C VAL A 76 13.97 -3.41 -10.93
N ARG A 77 14.70 -2.56 -10.24
CA ARG A 77 16.14 -2.46 -10.40
C ARG A 77 16.80 -3.17 -9.23
N LEU A 78 17.65 -4.13 -9.55
CA LEU A 78 18.39 -4.94 -8.57
C LEU A 78 19.88 -4.75 -8.79
N ASN A 79 20.68 -5.07 -7.77
CA ASN A 79 22.11 -5.21 -7.99
C ASN A 79 22.37 -6.48 -8.78
N THR A 80 23.53 -6.57 -9.38
CA THR A 80 23.89 -7.69 -10.27
C THR A 80 23.83 -9.04 -9.56
N GLU A 81 24.30 -9.10 -8.32
CA GLU A 81 24.31 -10.34 -7.54
C GLU A 81 22.90 -10.85 -7.26
N THR A 82 21.99 -9.96 -6.91
CA THR A 82 20.59 -10.33 -6.64
C THR A 82 19.89 -10.76 -7.91
N HIS A 83 20.15 -10.07 -9.03
CA HIS A 83 19.61 -10.46 -10.33
C HIS A 83 20.04 -11.89 -10.70
N GLU A 84 21.34 -12.18 -10.57
CA GLU A 84 21.87 -13.51 -10.84
C GLU A 84 21.25 -14.57 -9.92
N ALA A 85 21.16 -14.28 -8.63
CA ALA A 85 20.55 -15.19 -7.67
C ALA A 85 19.09 -15.50 -8.01
N ALA A 86 18.35 -14.51 -8.46
CA ALA A 86 16.96 -14.69 -8.88
C ALA A 86 16.85 -15.60 -10.11
N VAL A 87 17.73 -15.40 -11.08
CA VAL A 87 17.78 -16.25 -12.29
C VAL A 87 18.07 -17.69 -11.93
N VAL A 88 19.04 -17.92 -11.06
CA VAL A 88 19.41 -19.26 -10.59
C VAL A 88 18.25 -19.91 -9.84
N ALA A 89 17.62 -19.17 -8.91
CA ALA A 89 16.51 -19.69 -8.13
C ALA A 89 15.29 -20.05 -9.01
N ALA A 90 14.98 -19.20 -9.97
CA ALA A 90 13.88 -19.45 -10.91
C ALA A 90 14.14 -20.74 -11.71
N ARG A 91 15.37 -20.89 -12.20
CA ARG A 91 15.78 -22.08 -12.96
C ARG A 91 15.69 -23.34 -12.10
N ALA A 92 16.16 -23.26 -10.87
CA ALA A 92 16.09 -24.37 -9.92
C ALA A 92 14.65 -24.79 -9.61
N ALA A 93 13.72 -23.81 -9.62
CA ALA A 93 12.29 -24.06 -9.42
C ALA A 93 11.57 -24.45 -10.71
N ASN A 94 12.28 -24.54 -11.82
CA ASN A 94 11.73 -24.84 -13.14
C ASN A 94 10.64 -23.84 -13.56
N LYS A 95 10.92 -22.56 -13.29
CA LYS A 95 10.04 -21.43 -13.63
C LYS A 95 10.79 -20.41 -14.44
N SER A 96 10.06 -19.59 -15.21
CA SER A 96 10.67 -18.41 -15.81
C SER A 96 11.02 -17.42 -14.71
N LEU A 97 11.92 -16.49 -15.00
CA LEU A 97 12.27 -15.45 -14.03
C LEU A 97 11.04 -14.64 -13.64
N ASN A 98 10.21 -14.29 -14.63
CA ASN A 98 8.99 -13.51 -14.37
C ASN A 98 8.02 -14.26 -13.44
N GLU A 99 7.80 -15.55 -13.68
CA GLU A 99 6.94 -16.36 -12.82
C GLU A 99 7.47 -16.46 -11.39
N TRP A 100 8.76 -16.70 -11.27
CA TRP A 100 9.39 -16.82 -9.96
C TRP A 100 9.31 -15.52 -9.17
N VAL A 101 9.58 -14.38 -9.84
CA VAL A 101 9.52 -13.06 -9.21
C VAL A 101 8.08 -12.75 -8.80
N ALA A 102 7.10 -13.04 -9.66
CA ALA A 102 5.69 -12.82 -9.35
C ALA A 102 5.26 -13.63 -8.11
N ASP A 103 5.67 -14.90 -8.03
CA ASP A 103 5.35 -15.76 -6.89
C ASP A 103 5.96 -15.23 -5.60
N VAL A 104 7.21 -14.76 -5.65
CA VAL A 104 7.90 -14.21 -4.48
C VAL A 104 7.20 -12.95 -3.98
N ILE A 105 6.87 -12.05 -4.90
CA ILE A 105 6.18 -10.80 -4.56
C ILE A 105 4.80 -11.09 -3.98
N GLU A 106 4.05 -11.98 -4.58
CA GLU A 106 2.73 -12.35 -4.09
C GLU A 106 2.82 -12.89 -2.67
N SER A 107 3.76 -13.80 -2.43
CA SER A 107 3.97 -14.38 -1.12
C SER A 107 4.35 -13.33 -0.08
N ALA A 108 5.29 -12.46 -0.42
CA ALA A 108 5.77 -11.42 0.50
C ALA A 108 4.72 -10.35 0.76
N ALA A 109 3.97 -9.95 -0.28
CA ALA A 109 2.96 -8.88 -0.18
C ALA A 109 1.74 -9.32 0.65
N HIS A 110 1.42 -10.61 0.64
CA HIS A 110 0.27 -11.16 1.39
C HIS A 110 0.68 -11.79 2.71
N GLU A 111 1.93 -11.65 3.12
CA GLU A 111 2.42 -12.10 4.41
C GLU A 111 1.87 -11.22 5.52
N GLU A 112 1.39 -11.82 6.59
CA GLU A 112 0.87 -11.12 7.75
C GLU A 112 1.85 -11.07 8.91
#